data_af346150c01320b2dca9151858863cf5
#
_entry.id   af346150c01320b2dca9151858863cf5
#
_cell.length_a   1.000
_cell.length_b   1.000
_cell.length_c   1.000
_cell.angle_alpha   90.00
_cell.angle_beta   90.00
_cell.angle_gamma   90.00
#
_symmetry.space_group_name_H-M   'P 1'
#
loop_
_entity.id
_entity.type
_entity.pdbx_description
1 polymer ?
#
loop_
_entity_poly.entity_id
_entity_poly.type
_entity_poly.pdbx_seq_one_letter_code
_entity_poly.pdbx_strand_id
1 'polypeptide(L)'
;MRVLIISDIHANLAAFETVLADAKGEWDYVWCLGDVVGYGPDPNECCDLLKTLPHLCIAGNHDWAALGRLDIRTFNVDARKAVDWTQRTLTEENIAYLSALPTTFVLGK
;
A
#
# COMPACT_ATOMS: atom_id res chain seq x y z
N MET A 1 17.33 1.69 -16.46
CA MET A 1 16.79 1.72 -15.09
C MET A 1 16.06 0.41 -14.80
N ARG A 2 16.30 -0.15 -13.64
CA ARG A 2 15.67 -1.40 -13.22
C ARG A 2 14.53 -1.06 -12.27
N VAL A 3 13.35 -1.65 -12.50
CA VAL A 3 12.18 -1.38 -11.69
C VAL A 3 11.76 -2.64 -10.93
N LEU A 4 11.60 -2.50 -9.62
CA LEU A 4 11.00 -3.54 -8.80
C LEU A 4 9.49 -3.31 -8.76
N ILE A 5 8.72 -4.27 -9.25
CA ILE A 5 7.26 -4.17 -9.26
C ILE A 5 6.72 -5.00 -8.10
N ILE A 6 5.98 -4.34 -7.21
CA ILE A 6 5.37 -4.98 -6.03
C ILE A 6 3.88 -4.63 -5.98
N SER A 7 3.13 -5.46 -5.29
CA SER A 7 1.70 -5.25 -5.09
C SER A 7 1.24 -6.01 -3.86
N ASP A 8 0.07 -5.62 -3.34
CA ASP A 8 -0.60 -6.37 -2.27
C ASP A 8 0.27 -6.52 -1.03
N ILE A 9 0.89 -5.43 -0.61
CA ILE A 9 1.69 -5.39 0.63
C ILE A 9 0.81 -5.73 1.83
N HIS A 10 -0.45 -5.23 1.83
CA HIS A 10 -1.47 -5.53 2.83
C HIS A 10 -0.98 -5.39 4.27
N ALA A 11 -0.26 -4.30 4.54
CA ALA A 11 0.20 -3.96 5.89
C ALA A 11 1.04 -5.07 6.55
N ASN A 12 1.72 -5.89 5.75
CA ASN A 12 2.60 -6.95 6.24
C ASN A 12 4.06 -6.48 6.14
N LEU A 13 4.52 -5.82 7.20
CA LEU A 13 5.86 -5.24 7.21
C LEU A 13 6.95 -6.30 7.05
N ALA A 14 6.81 -7.45 7.73
CA ALA A 14 7.80 -8.51 7.66
C ALA A 14 7.98 -9.02 6.23
N ALA A 15 6.88 -9.24 5.52
CA ALA A 15 6.93 -9.67 4.13
C ALA A 15 7.52 -8.57 3.22
N PHE A 16 7.14 -7.33 3.44
CA PHE A 16 7.63 -6.20 2.65
C PHE A 16 9.16 -6.05 2.81
N GLU A 17 9.63 -6.08 4.05
CA GLU A 17 11.06 -6.01 4.34
C GLU A 17 11.83 -7.19 3.74
N THR A 18 11.25 -8.38 3.77
CA THR A 18 11.87 -9.58 3.19
C THR A 18 12.04 -9.45 1.67
N VAL A 19 11.00 -8.96 1.00
CA VAL A 19 11.05 -8.74 -0.45
C VAL A 19 12.13 -7.71 -0.80
N LEU A 20 12.19 -6.61 -0.07
CA LEU A 20 13.20 -5.57 -0.32
C LEU A 20 14.61 -6.09 -0.06
N ALA A 21 14.80 -6.89 0.97
CA ALA A 21 16.12 -7.48 1.27
C ALA A 21 16.55 -8.47 0.19
N ASP A 22 15.60 -9.29 -0.28
CA ASP A 22 15.87 -10.27 -1.33
C ASP A 22 16.27 -9.61 -2.66
N ALA A 23 15.65 -8.48 -2.98
CA ALA A 23 15.89 -7.75 -4.22
C ALA A 23 17.01 -6.70 -4.08
N LYS A 24 17.68 -6.62 -2.93
CA LYS A 24 18.66 -5.58 -2.66
C LYS A 24 19.75 -5.53 -3.72
N GLY A 25 20.00 -4.33 -4.24
CA GLY A 25 21.04 -4.12 -5.25
C GLY A 25 20.59 -4.44 -6.67
N GLU A 26 19.37 -4.91 -6.87
CA GLU A 26 18.88 -5.36 -8.17
C GLU A 26 17.87 -4.41 -8.80
N TRP A 27 17.53 -3.29 -8.12
CA TRP A 27 16.56 -2.32 -8.63
C TRP A 27 17.00 -0.89 -8.31
N ASP A 28 16.45 0.04 -9.08
CA ASP A 28 16.69 1.48 -8.91
C ASP A 28 15.43 2.22 -8.50
N TYR A 29 14.27 1.67 -8.81
CA TYR A 29 12.99 2.33 -8.60
C TYR A 29 11.90 1.29 -8.34
N VAL A 30 10.88 1.67 -7.57
CA VAL A 30 9.78 0.76 -7.20
C VAL A 30 8.49 1.22 -7.86
N TRP A 31 7.75 0.29 -8.44
CA TRP A 31 6.34 0.49 -8.82
C TRP A 31 5.49 -0.35 -7.88
N CYS A 32 4.63 0.31 -7.11
CA CYS A 32 3.67 -0.37 -6.25
C CYS A 32 2.29 -0.29 -6.88
N LEU A 33 1.69 -1.45 -7.13
CA LEU A 33 0.42 -1.54 -7.85
C LEU A 33 -0.79 -1.47 -6.91
N GLY A 34 -0.59 -1.03 -5.67
CA GLY A 34 -1.68 -0.80 -4.74
C GLY A 34 -1.81 -1.85 -3.68
N ASP A 35 -2.87 -1.72 -2.88
CA ASP A 35 -3.15 -2.55 -1.71
C ASP A 35 -1.99 -2.53 -0.71
N VAL A 36 -1.54 -1.32 -0.40
CA VAL A 36 -0.48 -1.11 0.60
C VAL A 36 -0.98 -1.52 1.98
N VAL A 37 -2.24 -1.24 2.26
CA VAL A 37 -2.87 -1.53 3.55
C VAL A 37 -4.01 -2.55 3.39
N GLY A 38 -4.62 -2.90 4.48
CA GLY A 38 -5.67 -3.92 4.54
C GLY A 38 -5.12 -5.24 5.05
N TYR A 39 -5.91 -5.95 5.83
CA TYR A 39 -5.61 -7.25 6.45
C TYR A 39 -4.52 -7.22 7.52
N GLY A 40 -3.31 -6.80 7.20
CA GLY A 40 -2.16 -6.94 8.08
C GLY A 40 -2.09 -5.91 9.20
N PRO A 41 -1.17 -6.12 10.16
CA PRO A 41 -1.13 -5.31 11.39
C PRO A 41 -0.31 -4.04 11.29
N ASP A 42 0.40 -3.79 10.20
CA ASP A 42 1.40 -2.73 10.11
C ASP A 42 1.09 -1.70 9.02
N PRO A 43 -0.11 -1.07 9.00
CA PRO A 43 -0.46 -0.16 7.91
C PRO A 43 0.43 1.09 7.87
N ASN A 44 0.70 1.70 9.02
CA ASN A 44 1.54 2.90 9.07
C ASN A 44 2.99 2.58 8.72
N GLU A 45 3.51 1.50 9.27
CA GLU A 45 4.90 1.09 9.05
C GLU A 45 5.16 0.78 7.58
N CYS A 46 4.21 0.14 6.90
CA CYS A 46 4.34 -0.14 5.47
C CYS A 46 4.28 1.14 4.64
N CYS A 47 3.37 2.07 4.96
CA CYS A 47 3.32 3.37 4.30
C CYS A 47 4.62 4.14 4.52
N ASP A 48 5.12 4.15 5.75
CA ASP A 48 6.34 4.88 6.09
C ASP A 48 7.54 4.32 5.33
N LEU A 49 7.67 2.99 5.27
CA LEU A 49 8.76 2.36 4.54
C LEU A 49 8.67 2.68 3.04
N LEU A 50 7.49 2.55 2.45
CA LEU A 50 7.30 2.84 1.03
C LEU A 50 7.69 4.28 0.71
N LYS A 51 7.33 5.23 1.58
CA LYS A 51 7.67 6.64 1.38
C LYS A 51 9.17 6.91 1.38
N THR A 52 9.99 6.04 1.99
CA THR A 52 11.43 6.21 1.99
C THR A 52 12.10 5.77 0.69
N LEU A 53 11.37 5.09 -0.19
CA LEU A 53 11.90 4.53 -1.42
C LEU A 53 11.60 5.43 -2.61
N PRO A 54 12.49 5.49 -3.63
CA PRO A 54 12.12 6.10 -4.90
C PRO A 54 11.03 5.23 -5.55
N HIS A 55 9.80 5.75 -5.67
CA HIS A 55 8.68 4.91 -6.05
C HIS A 55 7.56 5.67 -6.74
N LEU A 56 6.76 4.94 -7.51
CA LEU A 56 5.41 5.31 -7.91
C LEU A 56 4.44 4.31 -7.29
N CYS A 57 3.29 4.78 -6.87
CA CYS A 57 2.26 3.91 -6.29
C CYS A 57 0.90 4.32 -6.81
N ILE A 58 0.08 3.32 -7.16
CA ILE A 58 -1.34 3.56 -7.46
C ILE A 58 -2.18 3.00 -6.32
N ALA A 59 -3.41 3.50 -6.17
CA ALA A 59 -4.31 3.05 -5.13
C ALA A 59 -4.99 1.74 -5.53
N GLY A 60 -4.99 0.78 -4.61
CA GLY A 60 -5.77 -0.44 -4.75
C GLY A 60 -7.11 -0.31 -4.05
N ASN A 61 -7.97 -1.32 -4.20
CA ASN A 61 -9.30 -1.31 -3.59
C ASN A 61 -9.24 -1.31 -2.06
N HIS A 62 -8.27 -1.98 -1.46
CA HIS A 62 -8.11 -1.97 0.00
C HIS A 62 -7.62 -0.62 0.52
N ASP A 63 -6.80 0.09 -0.24
CA ASP A 63 -6.40 1.44 0.11
C ASP A 63 -7.62 2.36 0.13
N TRP A 64 -8.48 2.26 -0.88
CA TRP A 64 -9.72 3.03 -0.93
C TRP A 64 -10.68 2.66 0.18
N ALA A 65 -10.80 1.35 0.49
CA ALA A 65 -11.63 0.89 1.59
C ALA A 65 -11.16 1.51 2.91
N ALA A 66 -9.85 1.54 3.14
CA ALA A 66 -9.26 2.12 4.35
C ALA A 66 -9.53 3.62 4.46
N LEU A 67 -9.77 4.30 3.34
CA LEU A 67 -10.11 5.72 3.30
C LEU A 67 -11.61 5.99 3.34
N GLY A 68 -12.43 4.94 3.40
CA GLY A 68 -13.89 5.08 3.37
C GLY A 68 -14.43 5.42 1.99
N ARG A 69 -13.68 5.17 0.92
CA ARG A 69 -14.05 5.52 -0.45
C ARG A 69 -14.59 4.35 -1.26
N LEU A 70 -14.76 3.20 -0.63
CA LEU A 70 -15.24 1.99 -1.29
C LEU A 70 -16.34 1.36 -0.46
N ASP A 71 -17.40 0.89 -1.12
CA ASP A 71 -18.46 0.14 -0.45
C ASP A 71 -17.93 -1.25 -0.12
N ILE A 72 -17.85 -1.58 1.17
CA ILE A 72 -17.30 -2.83 1.65
C ILE A 72 -18.37 -3.86 2.03
N ARG A 73 -19.63 -3.61 1.69
CA ARG A 73 -20.73 -4.53 2.07
C ARG A 73 -20.56 -5.92 1.47
N THR A 74 -19.87 -6.02 0.34
CA THR A 74 -19.59 -7.30 -0.30
C THR A 74 -18.35 -8.00 0.27
N PHE A 75 -17.57 -7.32 1.09
CA PHE A 75 -16.42 -7.92 1.74
C PHE A 75 -16.89 -8.92 2.79
N ASN A 76 -16.12 -9.99 3.00
CA ASN A 76 -16.41 -10.92 4.10
C ASN A 76 -16.21 -10.22 5.45
N VAL A 77 -16.67 -10.88 6.53
CA VAL A 77 -16.65 -10.28 7.88
C VAL A 77 -15.23 -9.92 8.31
N ASP A 78 -14.27 -10.81 8.07
CA ASP A 78 -12.89 -10.58 8.50
C ASP A 78 -12.27 -9.41 7.74
N ALA A 79 -12.53 -9.30 6.45
CA ALA A 79 -12.04 -8.18 5.65
C ALA A 79 -12.64 -6.86 6.11
N ARG A 80 -13.94 -6.84 6.45
CA ARG A 80 -14.59 -5.62 6.96
C ARG A 80 -14.03 -5.20 8.31
N LYS A 81 -13.74 -6.15 9.18
CA LYS A 81 -13.09 -5.85 10.47
C LYS A 81 -11.70 -5.27 10.28
N ALA A 82 -10.94 -5.82 9.34
CA ALA A 82 -9.62 -5.31 9.02
C ALA A 82 -9.67 -3.89 8.48
N VAL A 83 -10.65 -3.59 7.61
CA VAL A 83 -10.84 -2.23 7.09
C VAL A 83 -11.15 -1.26 8.22
N ASP A 84 -12.08 -1.62 9.10
CA ASP A 84 -12.48 -0.76 10.22
C ASP A 84 -11.29 -0.48 11.13
N TRP A 85 -10.52 -1.49 11.49
CA TRP A 85 -9.34 -1.33 12.32
C TRP A 85 -8.29 -0.45 11.63
N THR A 86 -8.06 -0.66 10.33
CA THR A 86 -7.10 0.12 9.55
C THR A 86 -7.50 1.59 9.51
N GLN A 87 -8.78 1.89 9.29
CA GLN A 87 -9.28 3.28 9.29
C GLN A 87 -8.97 3.98 10.62
N ARG A 88 -9.10 3.27 11.73
CA ARG A 88 -8.85 3.85 13.05
C ARG A 88 -7.38 3.93 13.41
N THR A 89 -6.54 3.16 12.73
CA THR A 89 -5.12 3.03 13.06
C THR A 89 -4.24 3.97 12.24
N LEU A 90 -4.63 4.26 10.99
CA LEU A 90 -3.82 5.10 10.10
C LEU A 90 -3.62 6.49 10.69
N THR A 91 -2.38 6.97 10.63
CA THR A 91 -2.04 8.35 10.99
C THR A 91 -2.58 9.32 9.95
N GLU A 92 -2.72 10.59 10.34
CA GLU A 92 -3.17 11.63 9.41
C GLU A 92 -2.23 11.76 8.21
N GLU A 93 -0.93 11.66 8.42
CA GLU A 93 0.06 11.71 7.35
C GLU A 93 -0.13 10.58 6.36
N ASN A 94 -0.42 9.38 6.83
CA ASN A 94 -0.60 8.22 5.96
C ASN A 94 -1.96 8.23 5.28
N ILE A 95 -3.00 8.75 5.94
CA ILE A 95 -4.27 9.03 5.27
C ILE A 95 -4.06 9.98 4.11
N ALA A 96 -3.31 11.06 4.33
CA ALA A 96 -3.01 12.03 3.27
C ALA A 96 -2.22 11.39 2.14
N TYR A 97 -1.22 10.57 2.47
CA TYR A 97 -0.42 9.86 1.48
C TYR A 97 -1.29 8.97 0.60
N LEU A 98 -2.09 8.10 1.21
CA LEU A 98 -2.96 7.19 0.46
C LEU A 98 -4.03 7.94 -0.33
N SER A 99 -4.55 9.03 0.22
CA SER A 99 -5.58 9.85 -0.43
C SER A 99 -5.08 10.51 -1.71
N ALA A 100 -3.78 10.76 -1.80
CA ALA A 100 -3.16 11.41 -2.95
C ALA A 100 -2.77 10.42 -4.06
N LEU A 101 -2.86 9.11 -3.80
CA LEU A 101 -2.46 8.11 -4.79
C LEU A 101 -3.40 8.13 -6.00
N PRO A 102 -2.85 8.13 -7.22
CA PRO A 102 -3.67 7.99 -8.43
C PRO A 102 -4.14 6.55 -8.60
N THR A 103 -5.10 6.35 -9.49
CA THR A 103 -5.57 5.01 -9.85
C THR A 103 -4.82 4.44 -11.04
N THR A 104 -4.17 5.28 -11.81
CA THR A 104 -3.37 4.87 -12.95
C THR A 104 -2.16 5.76 -13.08
N PHE A 105 -1.15 5.25 -13.76
CA PHE A 105 0.01 6.03 -14.14
C PHE A 105 0.31 5.79 -15.60
N VAL A 106 0.47 6.88 -16.34
CA VAL A 106 0.93 6.80 -17.73
C VAL A 106 2.36 7.32 -17.75
N LEU A 107 3.28 6.42 -18.06
CA LEU A 107 4.68 6.81 -18.16
C LEU A 107 4.89 7.45 -19.53
N GLY A 108 5.27 8.70 -19.51
CA GLY A 108 5.53 9.45 -20.71
C GLY A 108 6.73 8.91 -21.50
N LYS A 109 6.77 9.27 -22.74
CA LYS A 109 7.92 8.96 -23.58
C LYS A 109 9.11 9.80 -23.21
#